data_0afbe744736cf45760fd23525a5fe9f8
#
_entry.id   0afbe744736cf45760fd23525a5fe9f8
#
_cell.length_a   1.000
_cell.length_b   1.000
_cell.length_c   1.000
_cell.angle_alpha   90.00
_cell.angle_beta   90.00
_cell.angle_gamma   90.00
#
_symmetry.space_group_name_H-M   'P 1'
#
loop_
_entity.id
_entity.type
_entity.pdbx_description
1 polymer ?
#
loop_
_entity_poly.entity_id
_entity_poly.type
_entity_poly.pdbx_seq_one_letter_code
_entity_poly.pdbx_strand_id
1 'polypeptide(L)'
;MSFEDLEDMYGAEHINPTLDPLDGSLRPPVIKKITAAPERGNMTALIPEITGRDIVYSIGHTEATYEEASAAVASGATMITHLFNAMRPLHHRNPGVFGVLGIAESLPRPYFGIIADGIHLHPTSIKIAFNSHPDGFILVTDAMHLVGCPDGVYDWTNGERIIKNGTRLTLAGTDGKIAGRWVHSFP
;
A
#
# COMPACT_ATOMS: atom_id res chain seq x y z
N MET A 1 4.21 17.34 -9.11
CA MET A 1 3.45 17.33 -7.84
C MET A 1 4.34 17.98 -6.80
N SER A 2 3.84 18.97 -6.10
CA SER A 2 4.49 19.63 -4.95
C SER A 2 3.79 19.18 -3.66
N PHE A 3 4.28 19.61 -2.51
CA PHE A 3 3.55 19.35 -1.25
C PHE A 3 2.24 20.15 -1.20
N GLU A 4 2.21 21.35 -1.78
CA GLU A 4 1.01 22.18 -1.92
C GLU A 4 -0.10 21.45 -2.72
N ASP A 5 0.26 20.68 -3.76
CA ASP A 5 -0.72 19.83 -4.47
C ASP A 5 -1.32 18.74 -3.55
N LEU A 6 -0.56 18.25 -2.57
CA LEU A 6 -1.07 17.31 -1.56
C LEU A 6 -2.00 18.02 -0.55
N GLU A 7 -1.67 19.24 -0.15
CA GLU A 7 -2.54 20.06 0.71
C GLU A 7 -3.87 20.37 0.03
N ASP A 8 -3.84 20.72 -1.26
CA ASP A 8 -5.05 20.95 -2.06
C ASP A 8 -5.91 19.69 -2.19
N MET A 9 -5.26 18.52 -2.33
CA MET A 9 -5.95 17.24 -2.50
C MET A 9 -6.60 16.71 -1.20
N TYR A 10 -5.90 16.84 -0.09
CA TYR A 10 -6.30 16.23 1.19
C TYR A 10 -6.88 17.22 2.21
N GLY A 11 -6.71 18.52 1.98
CA GLY A 11 -6.94 19.57 2.96
C GLY A 11 -5.70 19.81 3.83
N ALA A 12 -5.23 21.06 3.86
CA ALA A 12 -4.02 21.43 4.61
C ALA A 12 -4.12 21.06 6.09
N GLU A 13 -5.31 21.19 6.70
CA GLU A 13 -5.59 20.84 8.10
C GLU A 13 -5.53 19.33 8.40
N HIS A 14 -5.61 18.47 7.36
CA HIS A 14 -5.58 17.02 7.51
C HIS A 14 -4.19 16.44 7.36
N ILE A 15 -3.35 17.10 6.56
CA ILE A 15 -2.00 16.62 6.24
C ILE A 15 -0.90 17.31 7.07
N ASN A 16 -1.20 18.46 7.67
CA ASN A 16 -0.28 19.17 8.54
C ASN A 16 -0.63 18.99 10.04
N PRO A 17 0.37 19.09 10.93
CA PRO A 17 0.10 19.26 12.35
C PRO A 17 -0.68 20.55 12.60
N THR A 18 -1.65 20.51 13.53
CA THR A 18 -2.48 21.67 13.88
C THR A 18 -2.41 21.93 15.40
N LEU A 19 -2.69 23.17 15.82
CA LEU A 19 -2.80 23.49 17.24
C LEU A 19 -4.17 23.13 17.77
N ASP A 20 -4.21 22.50 18.95
CA ASP A 20 -5.44 22.30 19.67
C ASP A 20 -6.00 23.67 20.13
N PRO A 21 -7.24 24.03 19.77
CA PRO A 21 -7.82 25.29 20.15
C PRO A 21 -8.12 25.41 21.67
N LEU A 22 -8.10 24.29 22.41
CA LEU A 22 -8.43 24.27 23.84
C LEU A 22 -7.19 24.48 24.71
N ASP A 23 -6.07 23.86 24.38
CA ASP A 23 -4.87 23.89 25.23
C ASP A 23 -3.59 24.34 24.50
N GLY A 24 -3.67 24.61 23.20
CA GLY A 24 -2.55 25.03 22.38
C GLY A 24 -1.52 23.94 22.10
N SER A 25 -1.80 22.68 22.47
CA SER A 25 -0.91 21.56 22.17
C SER A 25 -0.87 21.26 20.66
N LEU A 26 0.27 20.72 20.18
CA LEU A 26 0.42 20.32 18.78
C LEU A 26 -0.29 18.97 18.56
N ARG A 27 -1.32 18.98 17.74
CA ARG A 27 -1.99 17.77 17.25
C ARG A 27 -1.29 17.25 16.00
N PRO A 28 -0.98 15.95 15.92
CA PRO A 28 -0.41 15.38 14.70
C PRO A 28 -1.45 15.41 13.57
N PRO A 29 -1.01 15.28 12.30
CA PRO A 29 -1.91 15.20 11.14
C PRO A 29 -3.00 14.16 11.34
N VAL A 30 -4.18 14.38 10.76
CA VAL A 30 -5.27 13.39 10.73
C VAL A 30 -4.89 12.23 9.84
N ILE A 31 -4.28 12.53 8.67
CA ILE A 31 -3.75 11.53 7.76
C ILE A 31 -2.48 10.93 8.37
N LYS A 32 -2.49 9.60 8.56
CA LYS A 32 -1.38 8.86 9.18
C LYS A 32 -0.55 8.05 8.18
N LYS A 33 -1.10 7.80 7.01
CA LYS A 33 -0.42 7.03 5.97
C LYS A 33 -0.85 7.47 4.58
N ILE A 34 0.12 7.59 3.68
CA ILE A 34 -0.10 7.79 2.25
C ILE A 34 0.52 6.61 1.51
N THR A 35 -0.27 5.98 0.62
CA THR A 35 0.23 4.97 -0.32
C THR A 35 0.39 5.62 -1.68
N ALA A 36 1.59 5.56 -2.24
CA ALA A 36 1.86 6.07 -3.58
C ALA A 36 3.04 5.36 -4.25
N ALA A 37 3.08 5.47 -5.58
CA ALA A 37 4.15 4.99 -6.43
C ALA A 37 5.32 6.00 -6.44
N PRO A 38 6.52 5.63 -5.96
CA PRO A 38 7.63 6.56 -5.81
C PRO A 38 8.18 7.09 -7.14
N GLU A 39 8.03 6.31 -8.22
CA GLU A 39 8.47 6.67 -9.56
C GLU A 39 7.53 7.68 -10.26
N ARG A 40 6.37 7.97 -9.69
CA ARG A 40 5.40 8.88 -10.31
C ARG A 40 5.67 10.33 -9.96
N GLY A 41 5.84 11.14 -11.01
CA GLY A 41 6.07 12.57 -10.87
C GLY A 41 7.28 12.89 -10.00
N ASN A 42 7.08 13.64 -8.91
CA ASN A 42 8.13 14.04 -7.97
C ASN A 42 8.00 13.35 -6.60
N MET A 43 7.32 12.19 -6.54
CA MET A 43 6.96 11.57 -5.25
C MET A 43 8.17 11.25 -4.37
N THR A 44 9.26 10.70 -4.93
CA THR A 44 10.46 10.38 -4.15
C THR A 44 11.02 11.60 -3.44
N ALA A 45 11.00 12.78 -4.07
CA ALA A 45 11.47 14.02 -3.46
C ALA A 45 10.53 14.56 -2.36
N LEU A 46 9.25 14.19 -2.38
CA LEU A 46 8.27 14.57 -1.36
C LEU A 46 8.28 13.66 -0.13
N ILE A 47 8.87 12.46 -0.21
CA ILE A 47 8.89 11.51 0.91
C ILE A 47 9.44 12.13 2.20
N PRO A 48 10.58 12.85 2.20
CA PRO A 48 11.11 13.46 3.43
C PRO A 48 10.15 14.47 4.05
N GLU A 49 9.42 15.20 3.23
CA GLU A 49 8.47 16.20 3.69
C GLU A 49 7.21 15.56 4.29
N ILE A 50 6.72 14.47 3.70
CA ILE A 50 5.60 13.66 4.19
C ILE A 50 5.98 13.01 5.53
N THR A 51 7.12 12.33 5.57
CA THR A 51 7.56 11.60 6.78
C THR A 51 7.98 12.53 7.90
N GLY A 52 8.51 13.73 7.59
CA GLY A 52 8.79 14.76 8.57
C GLY A 52 7.56 15.29 9.32
N ARG A 53 6.35 15.01 8.82
CA ARG A 53 5.07 15.31 9.48
C ARG A 53 4.49 14.13 10.26
N ASP A 54 5.27 13.09 10.48
CA ASP A 54 4.83 11.85 11.14
C ASP A 54 3.73 11.10 10.34
N ILE A 55 3.81 11.19 9.02
CA ILE A 55 2.96 10.47 8.09
C ILE A 55 3.77 9.31 7.47
N VAL A 56 3.29 8.09 7.59
CA VAL A 56 3.91 6.92 6.98
C VAL A 56 3.78 7.00 5.46
N TYR A 57 4.92 6.99 4.75
CA TYR A 57 4.91 6.75 3.31
C TYR A 57 5.01 5.27 3.02
N SER A 58 4.02 4.74 2.30
CA SER A 58 3.91 3.33 1.93
C SER A 58 4.04 3.19 0.41
N ILE A 59 5.04 2.43 -0.05
CA ILE A 59 5.22 2.12 -1.47
C ILE A 59 4.12 1.16 -1.92
N GLY A 60 3.35 1.52 -2.94
CA GLY A 60 2.29 0.64 -3.45
C GLY A 60 1.71 1.11 -4.77
N HIS A 61 1.01 0.20 -5.48
CA HIS A 61 0.46 0.44 -6.82
C HIS A 61 1.51 1.02 -7.78
N THR A 62 2.65 0.35 -7.90
CA THR A 62 3.88 0.91 -8.46
C THR A 62 4.52 -0.01 -9.50
N GLU A 63 5.12 0.60 -10.49
CA GLU A 63 6.01 -0.05 -11.46
C GLU A 63 7.49 0.24 -11.14
N ALA A 64 7.80 0.63 -9.89
CA ALA A 64 9.15 0.99 -9.49
C ALA A 64 10.14 -0.16 -9.72
N THR A 65 11.31 0.20 -10.23
CA THR A 65 12.49 -0.65 -10.25
C THR A 65 13.04 -0.82 -8.83
N TYR A 66 14.03 -1.70 -8.67
CA TYR A 66 14.74 -1.85 -7.39
C TYR A 66 15.39 -0.54 -6.94
N GLU A 67 16.01 0.18 -7.87
CA GLU A 67 16.71 1.45 -7.61
C GLU A 67 15.73 2.54 -7.14
N GLU A 68 14.56 2.64 -7.79
CA GLU A 68 13.53 3.61 -7.41
C GLU A 68 12.90 3.27 -6.05
N ALA A 69 12.63 2.00 -5.79
CA ALA A 69 12.15 1.55 -4.48
C ALA A 69 13.20 1.76 -3.37
N SER A 70 14.48 1.48 -3.65
CA SER A 70 15.59 1.71 -2.71
C SER A 70 15.78 3.19 -2.42
N ALA A 71 15.66 4.05 -3.44
CA ALA A 71 15.71 5.51 -3.27
C ALA A 71 14.55 6.01 -2.38
N ALA A 72 13.35 5.46 -2.57
CA ALA A 72 12.20 5.80 -1.73
C ALA A 72 12.42 5.40 -0.26
N VAL A 73 12.97 4.20 0.00
CA VAL A 73 13.32 3.76 1.36
C VAL A 73 14.41 4.67 1.96
N ALA A 74 15.45 4.99 1.19
CA ALA A 74 16.50 5.92 1.63
C ALA A 74 15.96 7.33 1.91
N SER A 75 14.89 7.74 1.25
CA SER A 75 14.20 9.02 1.47
C SER A 75 13.23 9.01 2.66
N GLY A 76 13.00 7.84 3.30
CA GLY A 76 12.16 7.74 4.49
C GLY A 76 10.89 6.90 4.34
N ALA A 77 10.67 6.22 3.22
CA ALA A 77 9.57 5.27 3.10
C ALA A 77 9.80 4.09 4.04
N THR A 78 8.83 3.82 4.92
CA THR A 78 8.95 2.79 5.98
C THR A 78 7.99 1.63 5.80
N MET A 79 7.15 1.65 4.74
CA MET A 79 6.16 0.61 4.51
C MET A 79 6.00 0.27 3.02
N ILE A 80 5.60 -0.97 2.75
CA ILE A 80 5.16 -1.46 1.45
C ILE A 80 3.71 -1.93 1.60
N THR A 81 2.83 -1.43 0.74
CA THR A 81 1.42 -1.82 0.70
C THR A 81 1.30 -3.16 -0.06
N HIS A 82 0.58 -4.13 0.48
CA HIS A 82 0.25 -5.44 -0.12
C HIS A 82 1.29 -5.97 -1.13
N LEU A 83 2.50 -6.22 -0.62
CA LEU A 83 3.66 -6.69 -1.39
C LEU A 83 3.27 -7.76 -2.43
N PHE A 84 3.85 -7.70 -3.61
CA PHE A 84 3.58 -8.45 -4.84
C PHE A 84 2.32 -8.03 -5.62
N ASN A 85 1.33 -7.42 -4.99
CA ASN A 85 0.09 -7.03 -5.66
C ASN A 85 0.23 -5.61 -6.24
N ALA A 86 -0.25 -5.43 -7.48
CA ALA A 86 -0.13 -4.17 -8.23
C ALA A 86 1.32 -3.63 -8.26
N MET A 87 2.30 -4.52 -8.47
CA MET A 87 3.72 -4.23 -8.54
C MET A 87 4.38 -5.05 -9.64
N ARG A 88 5.56 -4.63 -10.08
CA ARG A 88 6.39 -5.47 -10.95
C ARG A 88 6.70 -6.81 -10.29
N PRO A 89 6.64 -7.92 -11.05
CA PRO A 89 7.05 -9.21 -10.53
C PRO A 89 8.55 -9.23 -10.21
N LEU A 90 8.94 -10.05 -9.22
CA LEU A 90 10.33 -10.30 -8.90
C LEU A 90 11.07 -10.87 -10.13
N HIS A 91 12.15 -10.23 -10.52
CA HIS A 91 13.06 -10.71 -11.53
C HIS A 91 14.49 -10.78 -10.98
N HIS A 92 15.22 -11.87 -11.26
CA HIS A 92 16.52 -12.17 -10.64
C HIS A 92 17.62 -11.12 -10.87
N ARG A 93 17.50 -10.23 -11.85
CA ARG A 93 18.42 -9.11 -12.12
C ARG A 93 17.82 -7.73 -11.80
N ASN A 94 16.51 -7.63 -11.67
CA ASN A 94 15.81 -6.43 -11.24
C ASN A 94 14.67 -6.87 -10.31
N PRO A 95 14.93 -7.01 -9.01
CA PRO A 95 13.99 -7.61 -8.08
C PRO A 95 12.81 -6.68 -7.72
N GLY A 96 12.76 -5.46 -8.27
CA GLY A 96 11.69 -4.50 -8.01
C GLY A 96 11.54 -4.17 -6.53
N VAL A 97 10.33 -3.86 -6.12
CA VAL A 97 10.01 -3.51 -4.72
C VAL A 97 10.35 -4.63 -3.74
N PHE A 98 10.17 -5.91 -4.12
CA PHE A 98 10.53 -7.03 -3.24
C PHE A 98 12.01 -7.02 -2.86
N GLY A 99 12.87 -6.56 -3.75
CA GLY A 99 14.32 -6.52 -3.54
C GLY A 99 14.75 -5.70 -2.32
N VAL A 100 13.98 -4.69 -1.91
CA VAL A 100 14.33 -3.87 -0.75
C VAL A 100 14.23 -4.62 0.58
N LEU A 101 13.57 -5.77 0.61
CA LEU A 101 13.58 -6.64 1.80
C LEU A 101 14.92 -7.37 1.99
N GLY A 102 15.72 -7.49 0.91
CA GLY A 102 17.03 -8.10 0.91
C GLY A 102 18.20 -7.13 1.07
N ILE A 103 17.96 -5.85 1.38
CA ILE A 103 19.04 -4.88 1.65
C ILE A 103 19.81 -5.28 2.92
N ALA A 104 21.03 -4.73 3.07
CA ALA A 104 21.87 -5.03 4.22
C ALA A 104 21.15 -4.76 5.55
N GLU A 105 21.34 -5.63 6.55
CA GLU A 105 20.69 -5.51 7.87
C GLU A 105 21.04 -4.21 8.61
N SER A 106 22.13 -3.56 8.24
CA SER A 106 22.53 -2.26 8.77
C SER A 106 21.66 -1.09 8.30
N LEU A 107 20.82 -1.31 7.27
CA LEU A 107 19.90 -0.30 6.73
C LEU A 107 18.47 -0.59 7.21
N PRO A 108 17.66 0.44 7.46
CA PRO A 108 16.27 0.23 7.85
C PRO A 108 15.50 -0.44 6.70
N ARG A 109 14.97 -1.64 6.96
CA ARG A 109 14.10 -2.34 6.03
C ARG A 109 12.63 -1.94 6.28
N PRO A 110 11.84 -1.69 5.24
CA PRO A 110 10.46 -1.29 5.42
C PRO A 110 9.60 -2.46 5.93
N TYR A 111 8.57 -2.15 6.72
CA TYR A 111 7.47 -3.06 6.96
C TYR A 111 6.73 -3.36 5.66
N PHE A 112 6.04 -4.49 5.57
CA PHE A 112 5.28 -4.82 4.36
C PHE A 112 4.00 -5.58 4.67
N GLY A 113 2.91 -5.17 4.03
CA GLY A 113 1.63 -5.85 4.07
C GLY A 113 1.63 -7.08 3.18
N ILE A 114 0.99 -8.16 3.61
CA ILE A 114 0.75 -9.38 2.82
C ILE A 114 -0.73 -9.76 2.90
N ILE A 115 -1.37 -9.92 1.73
CA ILE A 115 -2.70 -10.48 1.60
C ILE A 115 -2.55 -12.01 1.58
N ALA A 116 -2.77 -12.66 2.75
CA ALA A 116 -2.53 -14.10 2.93
C ALA A 116 -3.82 -14.93 2.76
N ASP A 117 -4.64 -14.60 1.79
CA ASP A 117 -5.98 -15.19 1.59
C ASP A 117 -6.00 -16.45 0.72
N GLY A 118 -4.84 -16.88 0.22
CA GLY A 118 -4.71 -18.05 -0.67
C GLY A 118 -5.23 -17.83 -2.10
N ILE A 119 -5.60 -16.59 -2.45
CA ILE A 119 -6.05 -16.20 -3.81
C ILE A 119 -5.08 -15.21 -4.44
N HIS A 120 -4.74 -14.12 -3.72
CA HIS A 120 -3.82 -13.11 -4.22
C HIS A 120 -2.40 -13.65 -4.32
N LEU A 121 -1.99 -14.48 -3.37
CA LEU A 121 -0.62 -15.01 -3.31
C LEU A 121 -0.60 -16.52 -3.08
N HIS A 122 0.33 -17.17 -3.77
CA HIS A 122 0.65 -18.57 -3.47
C HIS A 122 1.30 -18.69 -2.09
N PRO A 123 0.99 -19.71 -1.26
CA PRO A 123 1.58 -19.88 0.07
C PRO A 123 3.11 -19.88 0.10
N THR A 124 3.75 -20.39 -0.95
CA THR A 124 5.22 -20.37 -1.08
C THR A 124 5.76 -18.94 -1.20
N SER A 125 5.07 -18.04 -1.94
CA SER A 125 5.47 -16.63 -2.07
C SER A 125 5.37 -15.91 -0.73
N ILE A 126 4.30 -16.18 0.04
CA ILE A 126 4.14 -15.67 1.41
C ILE A 126 5.30 -16.14 2.29
N LYS A 127 5.66 -17.43 2.23
CA LYS A 127 6.77 -18.01 2.98
C LYS A 127 8.12 -17.37 2.64
N ILE A 128 8.37 -17.11 1.36
CA ILE A 128 9.60 -16.44 0.89
C ILE A 128 9.66 -15.02 1.44
N ALA A 129 8.58 -14.26 1.33
CA ALA A 129 8.50 -12.89 1.86
C ALA A 129 8.71 -12.86 3.38
N PHE A 130 8.03 -13.73 4.12
CA PHE A 130 8.20 -13.85 5.56
C PHE A 130 9.65 -14.14 5.95
N ASN A 131 10.29 -15.12 5.30
CA ASN A 131 11.68 -15.48 5.60
C ASN A 131 12.69 -14.38 5.23
N SER A 132 12.34 -13.48 4.30
CA SER A 132 13.21 -12.36 3.90
C SER A 132 13.28 -11.28 4.98
N HIS A 133 12.20 -11.02 5.69
CA HIS A 133 12.14 -10.01 6.74
C HIS A 133 10.98 -10.29 7.72
N PRO A 134 11.13 -11.24 8.65
CA PRO A 134 10.05 -11.65 9.55
C PRO A 134 9.50 -10.52 10.42
N ASP A 135 10.38 -9.64 10.92
CA ASP A 135 10.02 -8.55 11.85
C ASP A 135 9.21 -7.43 11.16
N GLY A 136 9.29 -7.34 9.83
CA GLY A 136 8.54 -6.37 9.03
C GLY A 136 7.23 -6.90 8.45
N PHE A 137 6.88 -8.16 8.69
CA PHE A 137 5.73 -8.82 8.10
C PHE A 137 4.42 -8.44 8.78
N ILE A 138 3.46 -7.91 8.01
CA ILE A 138 2.13 -7.50 8.48
C ILE A 138 1.06 -8.21 7.66
N LEU A 139 0.14 -8.91 8.32
CA LEU A 139 -1.02 -9.48 7.66
C LEU A 139 -2.07 -8.40 7.39
N VAL A 140 -2.54 -8.34 6.15
CA VAL A 140 -3.61 -7.42 5.74
C VAL A 140 -4.66 -8.16 4.94
N THR A 141 -5.90 -7.69 4.98
CA THR A 141 -7.00 -8.27 4.21
C THR A 141 -7.15 -7.64 2.84
N ASP A 142 -6.89 -6.34 2.75
CA ASP A 142 -7.22 -5.50 1.59
C ASP A 142 -8.69 -5.70 1.16
N ALA A 143 -9.57 -5.86 2.15
CA ALA A 143 -10.97 -6.17 1.94
C ALA A 143 -11.73 -4.97 1.40
N MET A 144 -12.51 -5.20 0.35
CA MET A 144 -13.38 -4.18 -0.23
C MET A 144 -14.61 -3.89 0.63
N HIS A 145 -15.27 -2.75 0.38
CA HIS A 145 -16.46 -2.28 1.12
C HIS A 145 -17.69 -3.22 1.02
N LEU A 146 -17.67 -4.22 0.12
CA LEU A 146 -18.74 -5.21 -0.02
C LEU A 146 -18.69 -6.34 1.04
N VAL A 147 -17.85 -6.19 2.07
CA VAL A 147 -17.80 -7.06 3.24
C VAL A 147 -19.18 -7.10 3.90
N GLY A 148 -19.71 -8.31 4.11
CA GLY A 148 -21.05 -8.51 4.72
C GLY A 148 -22.24 -8.35 3.78
N CYS A 149 -22.06 -7.85 2.55
CA CYS A 149 -23.13 -7.76 1.57
C CYS A 149 -23.49 -9.14 1.01
N PRO A 150 -24.75 -9.38 0.58
CA PRO A 150 -25.16 -10.60 -0.13
C PRO A 150 -24.39 -10.83 -1.42
N ASP A 151 -24.44 -12.04 -1.97
CA ASP A 151 -23.95 -12.28 -3.33
C ASP A 151 -24.82 -11.55 -4.35
N GLY A 152 -24.19 -10.99 -5.40
CA GLY A 152 -24.90 -10.18 -6.37
C GLY A 152 -23.97 -9.31 -7.23
N VAL A 153 -24.58 -8.42 -7.99
CA VAL A 153 -23.90 -7.44 -8.84
C VAL A 153 -24.04 -6.06 -8.22
N TYR A 154 -22.94 -5.36 -8.07
CA TYR A 154 -22.86 -4.06 -7.43
C TYR A 154 -22.24 -3.04 -8.39
N ASP A 155 -22.73 -1.82 -8.34
CA ASP A 155 -22.12 -0.71 -9.07
C ASP A 155 -20.75 -0.37 -8.47
N TRP A 156 -19.81 -0.05 -9.34
CA TRP A 156 -18.45 0.32 -9.00
C TRP A 156 -18.10 1.71 -9.58
N THR A 157 -16.92 2.20 -9.24
CA THR A 157 -16.40 3.46 -9.79
C THR A 157 -16.32 3.42 -11.32
N ASN A 158 -16.46 4.57 -11.95
CA ASN A 158 -16.36 4.75 -13.41
C ASN A 158 -17.41 3.97 -14.25
N GLY A 159 -18.56 3.61 -13.66
CA GLY A 159 -19.62 2.86 -14.35
C GLY A 159 -19.33 1.36 -14.53
N GLU A 160 -18.26 0.86 -13.96
CA GLU A 160 -18.00 -0.57 -13.90
C GLU A 160 -18.90 -1.26 -12.87
N ARG A 161 -19.01 -2.57 -12.95
CA ARG A 161 -19.77 -3.38 -11.99
C ARG A 161 -18.90 -4.51 -11.43
N ILE A 162 -19.14 -4.84 -10.16
CA ILE A 162 -18.52 -5.95 -9.47
C ILE A 162 -19.53 -7.06 -9.25
N ILE A 163 -19.12 -8.28 -9.56
CA ILE A 163 -19.86 -9.51 -9.22
C ILE A 163 -19.26 -10.06 -7.93
N LYS A 164 -20.08 -10.14 -6.87
CA LYS A 164 -19.74 -10.81 -5.62
C LYS A 164 -20.28 -12.23 -5.64
N ASN A 165 -19.41 -13.19 -5.41
CA ASN A 165 -19.77 -14.60 -5.25
C ASN A 165 -18.96 -15.18 -4.09
N GLY A 166 -19.61 -15.39 -2.95
CA GLY A 166 -18.97 -15.77 -1.71
C GLY A 166 -17.87 -14.74 -1.33
N THR A 167 -16.66 -15.21 -1.19
CA THR A 167 -15.48 -14.38 -0.85
C THR A 167 -14.81 -13.73 -2.07
N ARG A 168 -15.23 -14.03 -3.28
CA ARG A 168 -14.59 -13.57 -4.51
C ARG A 168 -15.35 -12.40 -5.11
N LEU A 169 -14.60 -11.36 -5.49
CA LEU A 169 -15.08 -10.18 -6.20
C LEU A 169 -14.39 -10.08 -7.56
N THR A 170 -15.18 -10.03 -8.63
CA THR A 170 -14.67 -9.94 -10.00
C THR A 170 -15.31 -8.79 -10.76
N LEU A 171 -14.60 -8.21 -11.71
CA LEU A 171 -15.16 -7.20 -12.61
C LEU A 171 -16.13 -7.86 -13.58
N ALA A 172 -17.35 -7.34 -13.68
CA ALA A 172 -18.35 -7.78 -14.64
C ALA A 172 -17.87 -7.52 -16.07
N GLY A 173 -18.18 -8.46 -16.98
CA GLY A 173 -17.75 -8.34 -18.39
C GLY A 173 -16.28 -8.68 -18.66
N THR A 174 -15.56 -9.17 -17.66
CA THR A 174 -14.17 -9.68 -17.81
C THR A 174 -14.15 -11.20 -17.60
N ASP A 175 -13.09 -11.86 -18.10
CA ASP A 175 -12.85 -13.29 -17.86
C ASP A 175 -12.36 -13.54 -16.43
N GLY A 176 -13.21 -13.19 -15.45
CA GLY A 176 -12.95 -13.43 -14.02
C GLY A 176 -11.82 -12.59 -13.40
N LYS A 177 -11.50 -11.43 -13.98
CA LYS A 177 -10.51 -10.52 -13.42
C LYS A 177 -10.91 -10.15 -12.00
N ILE A 178 -10.02 -10.42 -11.05
CA ILE A 178 -10.24 -10.12 -9.62
C ILE A 178 -10.31 -8.61 -9.45
N ALA A 179 -11.39 -8.12 -8.83
CA ALA A 179 -11.56 -6.73 -8.42
C ALA A 179 -11.18 -6.53 -6.95
N GLY A 180 -11.13 -7.62 -6.18
CA GLY A 180 -10.82 -7.64 -4.77
C GLY A 180 -11.39 -8.88 -4.09
N ARG A 181 -11.32 -8.97 -2.77
CA ARG A 181 -11.85 -10.05 -1.97
C ARG A 181 -12.49 -9.56 -0.68
N TRP A 182 -13.44 -10.35 -0.19
CA TRP A 182 -13.92 -10.31 1.17
C TRP A 182 -13.32 -11.48 1.97
N VAL A 183 -12.64 -11.19 3.08
CA VAL A 183 -12.03 -12.21 3.95
C VAL A 183 -12.79 -12.26 5.26
N HIS A 184 -13.35 -13.43 5.58
CA HIS A 184 -14.02 -13.67 6.86
C HIS A 184 -13.05 -14.05 7.98
N SER A 185 -11.95 -14.69 7.64
CA SER A 185 -10.91 -15.11 8.59
C SER A 185 -9.70 -15.64 7.82
N PHE A 186 -8.53 -15.54 8.42
CA PHE A 186 -7.39 -16.35 8.00
C PHE A 186 -7.69 -17.80 8.34
N PRO A 187 -7.36 -18.78 7.47
CA PRO A 187 -7.53 -20.19 7.79
C PRO A 187 -6.69 -20.61 8.99
#